data_d01fc700c2bff041b8e3601095affd57
#
_entry.id   d01fc700c2bff041b8e3601095affd57
#
_cell.length_a   1.000
_cell.length_b   1.000
_cell.length_c   1.000
_cell.angle_alpha   90.00
_cell.angle_beta   90.00
_cell.angle_gamma   90.00
#
_symmetry.space_group_name_H-M   'P 1'
#
loop_
_entity.id
_entity.type
_entity.pdbx_description
1 polymer ?
#
loop_
_entity_poly.entity_id
_entity_poly.type
_entity_poly.pdbx_seq_one_letter_code
_entity_poly.pdbx_strand_id
1 'polypeptide(L)'
;MLVLTILMVPRLQKTSRFNLAEKVKYIGTGRRKSSVARVVLMSPGKGNININGINVNVYMPRESLVTVIKQPLVAVEQDKGYDININVNGGGLSGQSGAIRLGISRALINANPDYRPLLKSKGLLTRDSRKVERKKPGQPGARKKFQFSKR
;
A
#
# COMPACT_ATOMS: atom_id res chain seq x y z
N MET A 1 18.46 -28.65 -68.20
CA MET A 1 17.57 -29.04 -67.09
C MET A 1 18.21 -28.56 -65.79
N LEU A 2 17.76 -27.40 -65.28
CA LEU A 2 18.25 -26.80 -64.04
C LEU A 2 17.32 -27.24 -62.92
N VAL A 3 17.83 -28.05 -61.96
CA VAL A 3 17.07 -28.48 -60.77
C VAL A 3 17.30 -27.40 -59.69
N LEU A 4 16.21 -26.68 -59.37
CA LEU A 4 16.19 -25.68 -58.32
C LEU A 4 16.10 -26.36 -56.97
N THR A 5 17.20 -26.44 -56.22
CA THR A 5 17.19 -26.92 -54.82
C THR A 5 16.70 -25.80 -53.92
N ILE A 6 15.47 -25.93 -53.43
CA ILE A 6 14.88 -25.06 -52.43
C ILE A 6 15.50 -25.37 -51.09
N LEU A 7 16.38 -24.47 -50.59
CA LEU A 7 16.91 -24.49 -49.23
C LEU A 7 15.78 -24.16 -48.24
N MET A 8 15.31 -25.18 -47.55
CA MET A 8 14.33 -25.08 -46.46
C MET A 8 15.04 -24.57 -45.23
N VAL A 9 14.90 -23.26 -44.94
CA VAL A 9 15.40 -22.60 -43.74
C VAL A 9 14.55 -23.04 -42.55
N PRO A 10 15.08 -23.70 -41.52
CA PRO A 10 14.30 -24.02 -40.34
C PRO A 10 13.96 -22.74 -39.60
N ARG A 11 12.66 -22.46 -39.52
CA ARG A 11 12.07 -21.34 -38.74
C ARG A 11 12.36 -21.61 -37.28
N LEU A 12 13.36 -20.95 -36.69
CA LEU A 12 13.63 -20.93 -35.26
C LEU A 12 12.41 -20.36 -34.56
N GLN A 13 11.57 -21.21 -34.02
CA GLN A 13 10.53 -20.83 -33.08
C GLN A 13 11.22 -20.43 -31.77
N LYS A 14 11.37 -19.11 -31.57
CA LYS A 14 11.68 -18.53 -30.27
C LYS A 14 10.52 -18.77 -29.32
N THR A 15 10.41 -19.93 -28.75
CA THR A 15 9.60 -20.19 -27.57
C THR A 15 10.36 -19.64 -26.35
N SER A 16 10.38 -18.33 -26.20
CA SER A 16 10.67 -17.75 -24.90
C SER A 16 9.46 -18.03 -23.99
N ARG A 17 9.44 -19.24 -23.41
CA ARG A 17 8.62 -19.49 -22.22
C ARG A 17 9.18 -18.61 -21.11
N PHE A 18 8.67 -17.38 -21.02
CA PHE A 18 8.75 -16.61 -19.80
C PHE A 18 8.02 -17.44 -18.74
N ASN A 19 8.77 -18.14 -17.90
CA ASN A 19 8.27 -18.59 -16.62
C ASN A 19 7.95 -17.34 -15.81
N LEU A 20 6.80 -16.73 -16.04
CA LEU A 20 6.16 -15.85 -15.10
C LEU A 20 5.78 -16.76 -13.91
N ALA A 21 6.69 -16.88 -12.93
CA ALA A 21 6.32 -17.43 -11.65
C ALA A 21 5.07 -16.66 -11.20
N GLU A 22 3.94 -17.35 -11.12
CA GLU A 22 2.67 -16.72 -10.73
C GLU A 22 2.86 -16.08 -9.35
N LYS A 23 2.97 -14.76 -9.33
CA LYS A 23 3.10 -14.01 -8.07
C LYS A 23 1.78 -14.11 -7.32
N VAL A 24 1.83 -14.74 -6.17
CA VAL A 24 0.67 -14.80 -5.28
C VAL A 24 0.38 -13.38 -4.76
N LYS A 25 -0.90 -12.98 -4.80
CA LYS A 25 -1.34 -11.64 -4.42
C LYS A 25 -2.19 -11.71 -3.15
N TYR A 26 -1.82 -10.92 -2.16
CA TYR A 26 -2.59 -10.75 -0.92
C TYR A 26 -3.08 -9.32 -0.82
N ILE A 27 -4.37 -9.13 -0.60
CA ILE A 27 -5.02 -7.81 -0.62
C ILE A 27 -5.39 -7.40 0.80
N GLY A 28 -5.09 -6.13 1.14
CA GLY A 28 -5.50 -5.52 2.40
C GLY A 28 -5.98 -4.10 2.18
N THR A 29 -7.05 -3.70 2.88
CA THR A 29 -7.55 -2.32 2.85
C THR A 29 -7.33 -1.63 4.18
N GLY A 30 -6.82 -0.39 4.13
CA GLY A 30 -6.64 0.44 5.30
C GLY A 30 -7.33 1.80 5.15
N ARG A 31 -7.76 2.38 6.26
CA ARG A 31 -8.42 3.69 6.30
C ARG A 31 -7.91 4.51 7.47
N ARG A 32 -7.64 5.79 7.24
CA ARG A 32 -7.33 6.76 8.30
C ARG A 32 -7.80 8.15 7.89
N LYS A 33 -8.47 8.88 8.80
CA LYS A 33 -9.15 10.15 8.50
C LYS A 33 -10.07 9.99 7.27
N SER A 34 -9.85 10.76 6.20
CA SER A 34 -10.55 10.64 4.92
C SER A 34 -9.78 9.81 3.86
N SER A 35 -8.59 9.27 4.23
CA SER A 35 -7.77 8.49 3.31
C SER A 35 -8.18 7.02 3.30
N VAL A 36 -8.19 6.44 2.10
CA VAL A 36 -8.44 5.00 1.86
C VAL A 36 -7.29 4.46 1.04
N ALA A 37 -6.68 3.36 1.49
CA ALA A 37 -5.60 2.66 0.80
C ALA A 37 -6.02 1.22 0.50
N ARG A 38 -5.85 0.81 -0.74
CA ARG A 38 -5.90 -0.59 -1.18
C ARG A 38 -4.48 -1.06 -1.43
N VAL A 39 -4.04 -2.03 -0.66
CA VAL A 39 -2.68 -2.58 -0.71
C VAL A 39 -2.73 -3.97 -1.32
N VAL A 40 -1.84 -4.22 -2.26
CA VAL A 40 -1.62 -5.55 -2.87
C VAL A 40 -0.18 -5.95 -2.58
N LEU A 41 0.02 -6.98 -1.78
CA LEU A 41 1.31 -7.64 -1.57
C LEU A 41 1.48 -8.73 -2.61
N MET A 42 2.65 -8.82 -3.21
CA MET A 42 3.02 -9.83 -4.20
C MET A 42 4.23 -10.60 -3.71
N SER A 43 4.12 -11.93 -3.65
CA SER A 43 5.21 -12.83 -3.28
C SER A 43 5.52 -13.78 -4.45
N PRO A 44 6.80 -14.09 -4.73
CA PRO A 44 8.01 -13.51 -4.14
C PRO A 44 8.27 -12.08 -4.62
N GLY A 45 8.87 -11.24 -3.78
CA GLY A 45 9.16 -9.84 -4.06
C GLY A 45 10.61 -9.45 -3.85
N LYS A 46 10.95 -8.20 -4.18
CA LYS A 46 12.26 -7.58 -4.00
C LYS A 46 12.25 -6.45 -2.97
N GLY A 47 11.11 -6.21 -2.32
CA GLY A 47 10.93 -5.11 -1.37
C GLY A 47 10.56 -3.77 -2.02
N ASN A 48 10.10 -3.76 -3.28
CA ASN A 48 9.69 -2.54 -3.95
C ASN A 48 8.31 -2.07 -3.45
N ILE A 49 8.19 -0.80 -3.10
CA ILE A 49 6.93 -0.19 -2.66
C ILE A 49 6.55 0.92 -3.63
N ASN A 50 5.45 0.74 -4.33
CA ASN A 50 4.88 1.70 -5.27
C ASN A 50 3.53 2.21 -4.79
N ILE A 51 3.35 3.53 -4.79
CA ILE A 51 2.11 4.21 -4.43
C ILE A 51 1.57 4.94 -5.68
N ASN A 52 0.38 4.57 -6.13
CA ASN A 52 -0.23 5.12 -7.34
C ASN A 52 0.72 5.10 -8.57
N GLY A 53 1.53 4.03 -8.71
CA GLY A 53 2.51 3.87 -9.78
C GLY A 53 3.86 4.58 -9.57
N ILE A 54 4.02 5.34 -8.48
CA ILE A 54 5.23 6.11 -8.16
C ILE A 54 5.94 5.44 -6.98
N ASN A 55 7.27 5.46 -6.96
CA ASN A 55 8.06 4.94 -5.84
C ASN A 55 7.73 5.68 -4.54
N VAL A 56 7.68 4.94 -3.41
CA VAL A 56 7.32 5.48 -2.09
C VAL A 56 8.18 6.69 -1.68
N ASN A 57 9.47 6.69 -1.97
CA ASN A 57 10.38 7.78 -1.59
C ASN A 57 10.11 9.07 -2.37
N VAL A 58 9.60 8.96 -3.61
CA VAL A 58 9.21 10.11 -4.43
C VAL A 58 7.83 10.62 -4.03
N TYR A 59 6.89 9.70 -3.79
CA TYR A 59 5.52 10.04 -3.40
C TYR A 59 5.44 10.65 -1.99
N MET A 60 6.25 10.16 -1.06
CA MET A 60 6.32 10.61 0.34
C MET A 60 7.68 11.30 0.60
N PRO A 61 7.79 12.63 0.44
CA PRO A 61 9.07 13.34 0.57
C PRO A 61 9.63 13.36 2.00
N ARG A 62 8.79 13.04 3.01
CA ARG A 62 9.21 12.97 4.42
C ARG A 62 9.55 11.54 4.79
N GLU A 63 10.79 11.27 5.15
CA GLU A 63 11.29 9.95 5.59
C GLU A 63 10.49 9.38 6.78
N SER A 64 10.05 10.24 7.71
CA SER A 64 9.21 9.81 8.83
C SER A 64 7.91 9.12 8.39
N LEU A 65 7.31 9.56 7.26
CA LEU A 65 6.11 8.91 6.72
C LEU A 65 6.43 7.57 6.05
N VAL A 66 7.58 7.48 5.39
CA VAL A 66 8.07 6.22 4.79
C VAL A 66 8.35 5.19 5.90
N THR A 67 8.97 5.62 7.00
CA THR A 67 9.20 4.77 8.18
C THR A 67 7.89 4.23 8.76
N VAL A 68 6.85 5.08 8.87
CA VAL A 68 5.52 4.66 9.32
C VAL A 68 4.91 3.60 8.39
N ILE A 69 5.10 3.72 7.07
CA ILE A 69 4.62 2.74 6.09
C ILE A 69 5.33 1.40 6.25
N LYS A 70 6.63 1.41 6.51
CA LYS A 70 7.45 0.20 6.65
C LYS A 70 7.30 -0.50 8.00
N GLN A 71 6.77 0.17 9.05
CA GLN A 71 6.62 -0.41 10.39
C GLN A 71 6.06 -1.84 10.42
N PRO A 72 4.99 -2.21 9.70
CA PRO A 72 4.47 -3.57 9.72
C PRO A 72 5.44 -4.61 9.13
N LEU A 73 6.20 -4.24 8.09
CA LEU A 73 7.17 -5.12 7.43
C LEU A 73 8.37 -5.40 8.34
N VAL A 74 8.90 -4.33 8.94
CA VAL A 74 9.98 -4.43 9.95
C VAL A 74 9.53 -5.25 11.16
N ALA A 75 8.26 -5.10 11.58
CA ALA A 75 7.72 -5.85 12.70
C ALA A 75 7.71 -7.37 12.47
N VAL A 76 7.57 -7.80 11.22
CA VAL A 76 7.48 -9.21 10.78
C VAL A 76 8.83 -9.69 10.19
N GLU A 77 9.85 -8.81 10.12
CA GLU A 77 11.17 -9.09 9.53
C GLU A 77 11.10 -9.51 8.05
N GLN A 78 10.13 -8.99 7.31
CA GLN A 78 9.85 -9.33 5.91
C GLN A 78 10.02 -8.13 4.97
N ASP A 79 11.02 -7.29 5.18
CA ASP A 79 11.24 -6.07 4.39
C ASP A 79 11.45 -6.33 2.89
N LYS A 80 12.07 -7.45 2.55
CA LYS A 80 12.43 -7.82 1.16
C LYS A 80 11.60 -8.96 0.57
N GLY A 81 10.68 -9.55 1.34
CA GLY A 81 9.91 -10.72 0.91
C GLY A 81 8.78 -10.41 -0.05
N TYR A 82 8.33 -9.16 -0.10
CA TYR A 82 7.14 -8.74 -0.83
C TYR A 82 7.40 -7.52 -1.70
N ASP A 83 6.84 -7.51 -2.92
CA ASP A 83 6.61 -6.30 -3.70
C ASP A 83 5.23 -5.74 -3.35
N ILE A 84 5.11 -4.43 -3.16
CA ILE A 84 3.89 -3.80 -2.66
C ILE A 84 3.38 -2.75 -3.64
N ASN A 85 2.19 -2.99 -4.18
CA ASN A 85 1.47 -2.00 -4.98
C ASN A 85 0.30 -1.43 -4.18
N ILE A 86 0.21 -0.10 -4.12
CA ILE A 86 -0.73 0.62 -3.29
C ILE A 86 -1.50 1.62 -4.14
N ASN A 87 -2.82 1.52 -4.12
CA ASN A 87 -3.71 2.57 -4.60
C ASN A 87 -4.27 3.32 -3.40
N VAL A 88 -3.97 4.61 -3.29
CA VAL A 88 -4.44 5.47 -2.20
C VAL A 88 -5.16 6.69 -2.72
N ASN A 89 -6.30 7.01 -2.10
CA ASN A 89 -7.12 8.16 -2.44
C ASN A 89 -7.54 8.93 -1.17
N GLY A 90 -7.76 10.23 -1.35
CA GLY A 90 -8.29 11.13 -0.34
C GLY A 90 -7.30 11.52 0.77
N GLY A 91 -7.64 12.54 1.52
CA GLY A 91 -6.85 13.06 2.63
C GLY A 91 -5.50 13.64 2.26
N GLY A 92 -4.67 13.85 3.27
CA GLY A 92 -3.29 14.31 3.10
C GLY A 92 -2.28 13.18 3.37
N LEU A 93 -1.00 13.42 3.06
CA LEU A 93 0.10 12.43 3.15
C LEU A 93 0.17 11.71 4.50
N SER A 94 -0.05 12.44 5.62
CA SER A 94 -0.08 11.84 6.97
C SER A 94 -1.28 10.90 7.18
N GLY A 95 -2.42 11.17 6.57
CA GLY A 95 -3.59 10.28 6.59
C GLY A 95 -3.35 9.05 5.73
N GLN A 96 -2.77 9.27 4.55
CA GLN A 96 -2.44 8.22 3.60
C GLN A 96 -1.40 7.24 4.16
N SER A 97 -0.31 7.72 4.78
CA SER A 97 0.70 6.85 5.40
C SER A 97 0.10 5.94 6.48
N GLY A 98 -0.78 6.47 7.33
CA GLY A 98 -1.47 5.66 8.33
C GLY A 98 -2.50 4.68 7.74
N ALA A 99 -3.18 5.06 6.65
CA ALA A 99 -4.07 4.15 5.93
C ALA A 99 -3.28 3.01 5.26
N ILE A 100 -2.15 3.33 4.62
CA ILE A 100 -1.25 2.36 4.00
C ILE A 100 -0.70 1.39 5.05
N ARG A 101 -0.22 1.89 6.20
CA ARG A 101 0.27 1.07 7.30
C ARG A 101 -0.75 0.01 7.72
N LEU A 102 -1.99 0.41 7.94
CA LEU A 102 -3.06 -0.51 8.31
C LEU A 102 -3.38 -1.50 7.18
N GLY A 103 -3.35 -1.05 5.92
CA GLY A 103 -3.55 -1.90 4.75
C GLY A 103 -2.49 -2.99 4.62
N ILE A 104 -1.20 -2.64 4.79
CA ILE A 104 -0.09 -3.59 4.79
C ILE A 104 -0.25 -4.62 5.92
N SER A 105 -0.55 -4.18 7.15
CA SER A 105 -0.76 -5.08 8.29
C SER A 105 -1.85 -6.11 8.02
N ARG A 106 -2.95 -5.72 7.39
CA ARG A 106 -4.06 -6.63 7.04
C ARG A 106 -3.68 -7.58 5.91
N ALA A 107 -2.94 -7.10 4.91
CA ALA A 107 -2.47 -7.93 3.81
C ALA A 107 -1.45 -8.98 4.27
N LEU A 108 -0.58 -8.64 5.24
CA LEU A 108 0.36 -9.58 5.87
C LEU A 108 -0.37 -10.71 6.63
N ILE A 109 -1.46 -10.42 7.32
CA ILE A 109 -2.27 -11.45 7.99
C ILE A 109 -2.93 -12.38 6.98
N ASN A 110 -3.34 -11.85 5.80
CA ASN A 110 -3.89 -12.69 4.75
C ASN A 110 -2.82 -13.58 4.10
N ALA A 111 -1.54 -13.15 4.12
CA ALA A 111 -0.41 -13.96 3.65
C ALA A 111 -0.04 -15.05 4.67
N ASN A 112 0.05 -14.69 5.95
CA ASN A 112 0.33 -15.63 7.04
C ASN A 112 -0.44 -15.20 8.31
N PRO A 113 -1.42 -16.00 8.78
CA PRO A 113 -2.19 -15.72 9.99
C PRO A 113 -1.34 -15.63 11.27
N ASP A 114 -0.16 -16.27 11.32
CA ASP A 114 0.74 -16.29 12.48
C ASP A 114 1.31 -14.90 12.82
N TYR A 115 1.29 -13.96 11.87
CA TYR A 115 1.72 -12.58 12.11
C TYR A 115 0.73 -11.77 12.95
N ARG A 116 -0.49 -12.27 13.13
CA ARG A 116 -1.56 -11.55 13.83
C ARG A 116 -1.22 -11.16 15.28
N PRO A 117 -0.73 -12.06 16.17
CA PRO A 117 -0.41 -11.70 17.55
C PRO A 117 0.69 -10.63 17.61
N LEU A 118 1.72 -10.73 16.78
CA LEU A 118 2.83 -9.78 16.72
C LEU A 118 2.38 -8.38 16.25
N LEU A 119 1.57 -8.32 15.18
CA LEU A 119 1.03 -7.06 14.68
C LEU A 119 0.01 -6.43 15.64
N LYS A 120 -0.75 -7.25 16.39
CA LYS A 120 -1.71 -6.79 17.40
C LYS A 120 -0.99 -6.20 18.61
N SER A 121 0.07 -6.84 19.13
CA SER A 121 0.84 -6.34 20.29
C SER A 121 1.45 -4.97 20.01
N LYS A 122 1.91 -4.74 18.75
CA LYS A 122 2.45 -3.44 18.32
C LYS A 122 1.36 -2.42 17.92
N GLY A 123 0.06 -2.71 18.08
CA GLY A 123 -1.05 -1.81 17.78
C GLY A 123 -1.24 -1.49 16.29
N LEU A 124 -0.67 -2.29 15.38
CA LEU A 124 -0.68 -2.03 13.95
C LEU A 124 -1.98 -2.43 13.25
N LEU A 125 -2.86 -3.19 13.94
CA LEU A 125 -4.15 -3.64 13.41
C LEU A 125 -5.31 -2.73 13.78
N THR A 126 -5.11 -1.84 14.77
CA THR A 126 -6.15 -0.94 15.26
C THR A 126 -6.31 0.25 14.33
N ARG A 127 -7.55 0.51 13.90
CA ARG A 127 -7.86 1.72 13.14
C ARG A 127 -7.90 2.93 14.06
N ASP A 128 -7.16 3.98 13.70
CA ASP A 128 -7.30 5.31 14.32
C ASP A 128 -8.62 5.96 13.84
N SER A 129 -9.58 6.10 14.75
CA SER A 129 -10.90 6.66 14.46
C SER A 129 -10.93 8.19 14.40
N ARG A 130 -9.86 8.87 14.86
CA ARG A 130 -9.80 10.34 14.93
C ARG A 130 -9.99 10.97 13.56
N LYS A 131 -11.01 11.82 13.45
CA LYS A 131 -11.36 12.61 12.26
C LYS A 131 -11.68 14.02 12.67
N VAL A 132 -11.57 14.96 11.75
CA VAL A 132 -11.96 16.37 12.01
C VAL A 132 -13.43 16.42 12.36
N GLU A 133 -13.75 17.05 13.49
CA GLU A 133 -15.14 17.30 13.91
C GLU A 133 -15.84 18.24 12.93
N ARG A 134 -17.09 17.95 12.66
CA ARG A 134 -17.93 18.79 11.82
C ARG A 134 -18.27 20.09 12.55
N LYS A 135 -18.22 21.20 11.83
CA LYS A 135 -18.78 22.50 12.29
C LYS A 135 -20.24 22.31 12.70
N LYS A 136 -20.65 22.88 13.83
CA LYS A 136 -22.02 22.81 14.35
C LYS A 136 -22.81 24.04 13.91
N PRO A 137 -24.12 23.93 13.67
CA PRO A 137 -24.98 25.08 13.38
C PRO A 137 -24.95 26.06 14.56
N GLY A 138 -25.03 27.37 14.28
CA GLY A 138 -25.01 28.43 15.29
C GLY A 138 -23.63 28.66 15.96
N GLN A 139 -22.56 28.00 15.48
CA GLN A 139 -21.20 28.19 16.04
C GLN A 139 -20.19 28.47 14.92
N PRO A 140 -19.12 29.27 15.15
CA PRO A 140 -18.10 29.54 14.14
C PRO A 140 -17.20 28.33 13.82
N GLY A 141 -17.21 27.27 14.65
CA GLY A 141 -16.43 26.04 14.46
C GLY A 141 -17.10 24.84 15.11
N ALA A 142 -16.37 23.73 15.19
CA ALA A 142 -16.87 22.51 15.84
C ALA A 142 -17.08 22.71 17.35
N ARG A 143 -16.16 23.39 18.00
CA ARG A 143 -16.19 23.69 19.45
C ARG A 143 -16.08 25.17 19.77
N LYS A 144 -15.69 26.03 18.80
CA LYS A 144 -15.57 27.46 18.97
C LYS A 144 -16.98 28.06 19.07
N LYS A 145 -17.25 28.79 20.16
CA LYS A 145 -18.47 29.56 20.39
C LYS A 145 -18.25 31.03 20.08
N PHE A 146 -19.33 31.75 19.80
CA PHE A 146 -19.25 33.20 19.73
C PHE A 146 -18.94 33.77 21.13
N GLN A 147 -18.13 34.81 21.17
CA GLN A 147 -17.84 35.50 22.41
C GLN A 147 -19.11 36.25 22.87
N PHE A 148 -19.49 36.02 24.09
CA PHE A 148 -20.58 36.79 24.71
C PHE A 148 -20.08 38.21 25.01
N SER A 149 -20.69 39.22 24.39
CA SER A 149 -20.42 40.61 24.68
C SER A 149 -21.46 41.12 25.69
N LYS A 150 -20.99 41.42 26.88
CA LYS A 150 -21.81 42.09 27.89
C LYS A 150 -21.84 43.58 27.55
N ARG A 151 -22.97 44.10 27.13
CA ARG A 151 -23.24 45.54 27.04
C ARG A 151 -24.02 45.98 28.25
#